data_220303d9f6e4ff373872ca65df5e3633
#
_entry.id   220303d9f6e4ff373872ca65df5e3633
#
_cell.length_a   1.000
_cell.length_b   1.000
_cell.length_c   1.000
_cell.angle_alpha   90.00
_cell.angle_beta   90.00
_cell.angle_gamma   90.00
#
_symmetry.space_group_name_H-M   'P 1'
#
loop_
_entity.id
_entity.type
_entity.pdbx_description
1 polymer ?
#
loop_
_entity_poly.entity_id
_entity_poly.type
_entity_poly.pdbx_seq_one_letter_code
_entity_poly.pdbx_strand_id
1 'polypeptide(L)'
;MLDYESGKQASIAGVANEHIVLGILLPFFPNAMLSSHQQSTHDLIIPHEEIYIRAQVKTSKKSISFTGGSRAGIDRTYMVSTNNPKTYTYSTKDTDIIIGIKPIGIGIFELFFIPSLIVELSGQKSISTGKV
;
A
#
# COMPACT_ATOMS: atom_id res chain seq x y z
N MET A 1 -5.09 13.65 -21.74
CA MET A 1 -3.63 13.52 -22.00
C MET A 1 -2.85 13.65 -20.71
N LEU A 2 -3.03 14.78 -20.03
CA LEU A 2 -2.33 15.00 -18.77
C LEU A 2 -2.66 13.94 -17.75
N ASP A 3 -3.92 13.48 -17.70
CA ASP A 3 -4.35 12.48 -16.74
C ASP A 3 -3.70 11.12 -16.96
N TYR A 4 -3.50 10.73 -18.23
CA TYR A 4 -2.82 9.49 -18.56
C TYR A 4 -1.38 9.49 -18.08
N GLU A 5 -0.64 10.56 -18.38
CA GLU A 5 0.76 10.69 -17.97
C GLU A 5 0.89 10.79 -16.46
N SER A 6 0.01 11.55 -15.80
CA SER A 6 -0.02 11.64 -14.33
C SER A 6 -0.28 10.30 -13.68
N GLY A 7 -1.26 9.54 -14.19
CA GLY A 7 -1.58 8.21 -13.69
C GLY A 7 -0.43 7.24 -13.88
N LYS A 8 0.24 7.30 -15.03
CA LYS A 8 1.40 6.45 -15.30
C LYS A 8 2.55 6.76 -14.35
N GLN A 9 2.84 8.04 -14.14
CA GLN A 9 3.90 8.46 -13.21
C GLN A 9 3.57 8.04 -11.77
N ALA A 10 2.31 8.17 -11.35
CA ALA A 10 1.89 7.75 -10.03
C ALA A 10 2.04 6.23 -9.85
N SER A 11 1.73 5.44 -10.87
CA SER A 11 1.91 3.99 -10.83
C SER A 11 3.37 3.60 -10.71
N ILE A 12 4.25 4.27 -11.46
CA ILE A 12 5.69 4.04 -11.39
C ILE A 12 6.22 4.39 -10.00
N ALA A 13 5.79 5.54 -9.45
CA ALA A 13 6.20 5.95 -8.11
C ALA A 13 5.74 4.96 -7.06
N GLY A 14 4.53 4.41 -7.21
CA GLY A 14 4.01 3.39 -6.30
C GLY A 14 4.87 2.13 -6.30
N VAL A 15 5.23 1.63 -7.48
CA VAL A 15 6.12 0.47 -7.61
C VAL A 15 7.50 0.76 -7.01
N ALA A 16 8.03 1.95 -7.28
CA ALA A 16 9.32 2.35 -6.72
C ALA A 16 9.28 2.37 -5.20
N ASN A 17 8.20 2.90 -4.61
CA ASN A 17 8.04 2.97 -3.16
C ASN A 17 7.97 1.58 -2.53
N GLU A 18 7.32 0.61 -3.18
CA GLU A 18 7.31 -0.77 -2.69
C GLU A 18 8.73 -1.33 -2.61
N HIS A 19 9.54 -1.11 -3.62
CA HIS A 19 10.93 -1.54 -3.63
C HIS A 19 11.78 -0.83 -2.57
N ILE A 20 11.55 0.46 -2.36
CA ILE A 20 12.25 1.24 -1.35
C ILE A 20 11.93 0.70 0.05
N VAL A 21 10.66 0.48 0.34
CA VAL A 21 10.23 -0.08 1.62
C VAL A 21 10.86 -1.45 1.83
N LEU A 22 10.82 -2.31 0.80
CA LEU A 22 11.45 -3.63 0.88
C LEU A 22 12.94 -3.51 1.21
N GLY A 23 13.65 -2.61 0.52
CA GLY A 23 15.08 -2.39 0.76
C GLY A 23 15.37 -1.94 2.19
N ILE A 24 14.53 -1.09 2.76
CA ILE A 24 14.67 -0.65 4.14
C ILE A 24 14.41 -1.78 5.13
N LEU A 25 13.45 -2.66 4.82
CA LEU A 25 13.07 -3.74 5.73
C LEU A 25 14.05 -4.92 5.72
N LEU A 26 14.73 -5.17 4.61
CA LEU A 26 15.59 -6.36 4.46
C LEU A 26 16.65 -6.52 5.55
N PRO A 27 17.34 -5.48 6.04
CA PRO A 27 18.30 -5.65 7.13
C PRO A 27 17.68 -6.19 8.42
N PHE A 28 16.39 -5.98 8.63
CA PHE A 28 15.67 -6.41 9.82
C PHE A 28 14.87 -7.70 9.57
N PHE A 29 14.43 -7.90 8.35
CA PHE A 29 13.62 -9.05 7.93
C PHE A 29 14.19 -9.59 6.63
N PRO A 30 15.28 -10.40 6.71
CA PRO A 30 16.03 -10.80 5.50
C PRO A 30 15.22 -11.59 4.47
N ASN A 31 14.09 -12.17 4.88
CA ASN A 31 13.26 -12.97 3.99
C ASN A 31 12.03 -12.19 3.46
N ALA A 32 11.95 -10.89 3.73
CA ALA A 32 10.89 -10.06 3.18
C ALA A 32 10.94 -10.08 1.65
N MET A 33 9.77 -10.07 1.02
CA MET A 33 9.67 -10.16 -0.43
C MET A 33 8.47 -9.38 -0.95
N LEU A 34 8.51 -9.01 -2.23
CA LEU A 34 7.36 -8.42 -2.92
C LEU A 34 6.34 -9.52 -3.17
N SER A 35 5.05 -9.15 -3.07
CA SER A 35 3.99 -10.03 -3.51
C SER A 35 4.02 -10.13 -5.04
N SER A 36 4.01 -11.33 -5.57
CA SER A 36 4.07 -11.55 -7.01
C SER A 36 2.71 -11.45 -7.68
N HIS A 37 1.62 -11.40 -6.92
CA HIS A 37 0.26 -11.42 -7.47
C HIS A 37 -0.25 -10.00 -7.65
N GLN A 38 -0.48 -9.60 -8.91
CA GLN A 38 -0.89 -8.24 -9.26
C GLN A 38 -2.24 -7.83 -8.66
N GLN A 39 -3.10 -8.79 -8.39
CA GLN A 39 -4.43 -8.55 -7.80
C GLN A 39 -4.44 -8.72 -6.29
N SER A 40 -3.28 -8.93 -5.72
CA SER A 40 -3.14 -9.08 -4.28
C SER A 40 -3.52 -7.79 -3.55
N THR A 41 -4.14 -7.94 -2.38
CA THR A 41 -4.49 -6.82 -1.52
C THR A 41 -3.33 -6.37 -0.65
N HIS A 42 -2.15 -6.94 -0.85
CA HIS A 42 -0.93 -6.56 -0.16
C HIS A 42 0.24 -6.54 -1.15
N ASP A 43 1.21 -5.69 -0.87
CA ASP A 43 2.36 -5.48 -1.74
C ASP A 43 3.59 -6.28 -1.31
N LEU A 44 3.73 -6.51 -0.01
CA LEU A 44 4.88 -7.19 0.57
C LEU A 44 4.44 -8.34 1.46
N ILE A 45 5.31 -9.33 1.55
CA ILE A 45 5.19 -10.43 2.52
C ILE A 45 6.43 -10.39 3.38
N ILE A 46 6.25 -10.35 4.69
CA ILE A 46 7.33 -10.27 5.67
C ILE A 46 7.25 -11.51 6.56
N PRO A 47 8.02 -12.58 6.25
CA PRO A 47 8.10 -13.74 7.14
C PRO A 47 8.81 -13.34 8.43
N HIS A 48 8.22 -13.68 9.55
CA HIS A 48 8.80 -13.42 10.86
C HIS A 48 8.42 -14.57 11.79
N GLU A 49 9.42 -15.32 12.23
CA GLU A 49 9.23 -16.54 13.00
C GLU A 49 8.35 -17.52 12.22
N GLU A 50 7.19 -17.91 12.74
CA GLU A 50 6.30 -18.87 12.09
C GLU A 50 5.11 -18.22 11.40
N ILE A 51 5.12 -16.89 11.25
CA ILE A 51 4.03 -16.17 10.64
C ILE A 51 4.50 -15.42 9.40
N TYR A 52 3.55 -15.11 8.51
CA TYR A 52 3.76 -14.29 7.32
C TYR A 52 2.94 -13.03 7.46
N ILE A 53 3.62 -11.89 7.59
CA ILE A 53 2.95 -10.59 7.72
C ILE A 53 2.74 -10.04 6.32
N ARG A 54 1.49 -9.75 5.99
CA ARG A 54 1.13 -9.11 4.71
C ARG A 54 1.12 -7.60 4.92
N ALA A 55 1.81 -6.88 4.06
CA ALA A 55 1.94 -5.43 4.17
C ALA A 55 1.47 -4.73 2.90
N GLN A 56 0.71 -3.66 3.07
CA GLN A 56 0.29 -2.77 1.99
C GLN A 56 1.09 -1.49 2.10
N VAL A 57 1.73 -1.08 1.00
CA VAL A 57 2.51 0.16 0.96
C VAL A 57 1.67 1.30 0.40
N LYS A 58 1.69 2.44 1.06
CA LYS A 58 0.98 3.64 0.62
C LYS A 58 1.94 4.82 0.59
N THR A 59 1.98 5.50 -0.55
CA THR A 59 2.70 6.78 -0.66
C THR A 59 1.95 7.82 0.15
N SER A 60 2.65 8.48 1.04
CA SER A 60 2.05 9.40 2.01
C SER A 60 2.74 10.75 1.95
N LYS A 61 1.96 11.82 2.07
CA LYS A 61 2.48 13.18 2.22
C LYS A 61 1.96 13.77 3.52
N LYS A 62 0.68 14.10 3.56
CA LYS A 62 0.02 14.64 4.75
C LYS A 62 -0.84 13.60 5.45
N SER A 63 -1.26 12.57 4.73
CA SER A 63 -2.13 11.53 5.27
C SER A 63 -1.79 10.18 4.63
N ILE A 64 -2.19 9.13 5.31
CA ILE A 64 -2.05 7.75 4.85
C ILE A 64 -3.46 7.23 4.54
N SER A 65 -3.68 6.81 3.30
CA SER A 65 -4.97 6.26 2.89
C SER A 65 -5.12 4.83 3.37
N PHE A 66 -6.30 4.52 3.85
CA PHE A 66 -6.69 3.16 4.26
C PHE A 66 -7.59 2.48 3.23
N THR A 67 -7.69 3.04 2.03
CA THR A 67 -8.58 2.51 1.00
C THR A 67 -7.80 1.97 -0.18
N GLY A 68 -8.32 0.91 -0.77
CA GLY A 68 -7.86 0.34 -2.02
C GLY A 68 -9.02 0.15 -2.97
N GLY A 69 -8.74 -0.24 -4.21
CA GLY A 69 -9.79 -0.50 -5.16
C GLY A 69 -9.29 -0.65 -6.58
N SER A 70 -10.19 -1.09 -7.46
CA SER A 70 -9.89 -1.20 -8.87
C SER A 70 -10.02 0.16 -9.54
N ARG A 71 -9.33 0.32 -10.67
CA ARG A 71 -9.46 1.52 -11.48
C ARG A 71 -10.85 1.59 -12.09
N ALA A 72 -11.35 2.81 -12.27
CA ALA A 72 -12.60 3.03 -12.99
C ALA A 72 -12.49 2.42 -14.40
N GLY A 73 -13.51 1.71 -14.83
CA GLY A 73 -13.62 1.15 -16.17
C GLY A 73 -13.11 -0.28 -16.31
N ILE A 74 -12.32 -0.78 -15.39
CA ILE A 74 -11.78 -2.14 -15.48
C ILE A 74 -11.85 -2.84 -14.13
N ASP A 75 -12.53 -3.97 -14.12
CA ASP A 75 -12.47 -4.90 -12.99
C ASP A 75 -11.35 -5.91 -13.29
N ARG A 76 -10.27 -5.84 -12.52
CA ARG A 76 -9.09 -6.67 -12.77
C ARG A 76 -9.35 -8.16 -12.56
N THR A 77 -10.26 -8.51 -11.68
CA THR A 77 -10.57 -9.90 -11.38
C THR A 77 -11.17 -10.60 -12.59
N TYR A 78 -12.07 -9.94 -13.30
CA TYR A 78 -12.78 -10.50 -14.42
C TYR A 78 -12.45 -9.85 -15.75
N MET A 79 -11.59 -8.84 -15.76
CA MET A 79 -11.25 -8.09 -16.97
C MET A 79 -12.48 -7.46 -17.62
N VAL A 80 -13.46 -7.09 -16.82
CA VAL A 80 -14.73 -6.52 -17.28
C VAL A 80 -14.71 -5.01 -17.03
N SER A 81 -15.16 -4.25 -18.04
CA SER A 81 -15.35 -2.82 -17.88
C SER A 81 -16.41 -2.52 -16.84
N THR A 82 -16.15 -1.51 -16.01
CA THR A 82 -17.11 -1.02 -15.04
C THR A 82 -17.10 0.50 -15.05
N ASN A 83 -18.27 1.09 -14.85
CA ASN A 83 -18.41 2.53 -14.79
C ASN A 83 -18.04 3.10 -13.42
N ASN A 84 -18.01 2.26 -12.40
CA ASN A 84 -17.74 2.68 -11.03
C ASN A 84 -16.57 1.89 -10.47
N PRO A 85 -15.50 2.57 -10.02
CA PRO A 85 -14.41 1.87 -9.34
C PRO A 85 -14.93 1.31 -8.01
N LYS A 86 -14.58 0.07 -7.73
CA LYS A 86 -14.90 -0.55 -6.45
C LYS A 86 -13.81 -0.16 -5.45
N THR A 87 -14.18 0.59 -4.43
CA THR A 87 -13.26 0.95 -3.35
C THR A 87 -13.64 0.22 -2.08
N TYR A 88 -12.66 -0.08 -1.27
CA TYR A 88 -12.86 -0.73 0.02
C TYR A 88 -11.84 -0.20 1.01
N THR A 89 -12.21 -0.24 2.29
CA THR A 89 -11.27 0.08 3.36
C THR A 89 -10.53 -1.19 3.75
N TYR A 90 -9.22 -1.11 3.88
CA TYR A 90 -8.41 -2.27 4.23
C TYR A 90 -8.84 -2.83 5.58
N SER A 91 -8.88 -4.15 5.66
CA SER A 91 -9.18 -4.89 6.87
C SER A 91 -8.13 -5.97 7.06
N THR A 92 -8.24 -6.69 8.18
CA THR A 92 -7.35 -7.82 8.47
C THR A 92 -7.49 -8.96 7.46
N LYS A 93 -8.57 -8.97 6.67
CA LYS A 93 -8.72 -9.93 5.56
C LYS A 93 -7.81 -9.60 4.39
N ASP A 94 -7.51 -8.33 4.19
CA ASP A 94 -6.75 -7.85 3.03
C ASP A 94 -5.27 -7.83 3.31
N THR A 95 -4.89 -7.30 4.45
CA THR A 95 -3.49 -7.09 4.82
C THR A 95 -3.38 -7.04 6.34
N ASP A 96 -2.19 -7.26 6.87
CA ASP A 96 -1.96 -7.25 8.31
C ASP A 96 -1.48 -5.89 8.79
N ILE A 97 -0.77 -5.16 7.94
CA ILE A 97 -0.23 -3.84 8.28
C ILE A 97 -0.22 -2.95 7.06
N ILE A 98 -0.45 -1.66 7.27
CA ILE A 98 -0.30 -0.64 6.25
C ILE A 98 0.99 0.11 6.56
N ILE A 99 1.86 0.23 5.55
CA ILE A 99 3.13 0.95 5.68
C ILE A 99 3.03 2.21 4.82
N GLY A 100 2.98 3.37 5.46
CA GLY A 100 3.05 4.65 4.77
C GLY A 100 4.51 5.01 4.54
N ILE A 101 4.85 5.48 3.35
CA ILE A 101 6.18 5.99 3.04
C ILE A 101 6.07 7.45 2.63
N LYS A 102 6.82 8.31 3.30
CA LYS A 102 6.82 9.76 3.08
C LYS A 102 8.24 10.22 2.79
N PRO A 103 8.49 10.75 1.58
CA PRO A 103 9.79 11.36 1.29
C PRO A 103 9.94 12.65 2.12
N ILE A 104 11.08 12.79 2.81
CA ILE A 104 11.38 13.99 3.59
C ILE A 104 12.65 14.69 3.13
N GLY A 105 13.32 14.11 2.14
CA GLY A 105 14.54 14.67 1.54
C GLY A 105 15.02 13.72 0.46
N ILE A 106 16.10 14.07 -0.23
CA ILE A 106 16.67 13.21 -1.27
C ILE A 106 17.22 11.95 -0.61
N GLY A 107 16.64 10.80 -0.94
CA GLY A 107 17.05 9.52 -0.38
C GLY A 107 16.70 9.33 1.08
N ILE A 108 15.87 10.21 1.67
CA ILE A 108 15.47 10.14 3.07
C ILE A 108 13.96 9.97 3.14
N PHE A 109 13.52 8.96 3.90
CA PHE A 109 12.11 8.61 4.00
C PHE A 109 11.70 8.39 5.45
N GLU A 110 10.45 8.76 5.76
CA GLU A 110 9.79 8.32 6.98
C GLU A 110 8.86 7.17 6.66
N LEU A 111 8.86 6.14 7.51
CA LEU A 111 7.92 5.04 7.40
C LEU A 111 6.96 5.08 8.58
N PHE A 112 5.70 4.81 8.30
CA PHE A 112 4.64 4.73 9.30
C PHE A 112 4.02 3.35 9.24
N PHE A 113 3.91 2.69 10.38
CA PHE A 113 3.40 1.32 10.46
C PHE A 113 2.07 1.32 11.20
N ILE A 114 1.00 0.92 10.53
CA ILE A 114 -0.34 0.94 11.09
C ILE A 114 -0.96 -0.44 10.95
N PRO A 115 -1.17 -1.16 12.06
CA PRO A 115 -1.85 -2.46 11.99
C PRO A 115 -3.26 -2.33 11.41
N SER A 116 -3.62 -3.28 10.55
CA SER A 116 -4.95 -3.27 9.91
C SER A 116 -6.08 -3.37 10.92
N LEU A 117 -5.86 -4.02 12.04
CA LEU A 117 -6.85 -4.09 13.11
C LEU A 117 -7.21 -2.69 13.62
N ILE A 118 -6.20 -1.81 13.75
CA ILE A 118 -6.43 -0.43 14.17
C ILE A 118 -7.27 0.31 13.12
N VAL A 119 -7.00 0.06 11.83
CA VAL A 119 -7.78 0.65 10.74
C VAL A 119 -9.25 0.24 10.85
N GLU A 120 -9.52 -1.05 11.04
CA GLU A 120 -10.88 -1.56 11.21
C GLU A 120 -11.58 -0.92 12.40
N LEU A 121 -10.92 -0.86 13.55
CA LEU A 121 -11.50 -0.35 14.77
C LEU A 121 -11.76 1.16 14.69
N SER A 122 -10.94 1.89 13.93
CA SER A 122 -11.09 3.34 13.80
C SER A 122 -12.29 3.74 12.95
N GLY A 123 -12.67 2.91 11.98
CA GLY A 123 -13.69 3.23 11.01
C GLY A 123 -13.31 4.37 10.07
N GLN A 124 -12.07 4.81 10.07
CA GLN A 124 -11.60 5.93 9.25
C GLN A 124 -11.07 5.44 7.91
N LYS A 125 -11.07 6.32 6.91
CA LYS A 125 -10.53 6.03 5.57
C LYS A 125 -9.10 6.52 5.40
N SER A 126 -8.61 7.29 6.33
CA SER A 126 -7.24 7.81 6.32
C SER A 126 -6.86 8.32 7.69
N ILE A 127 -5.54 8.54 7.90
CA ILE A 127 -5.03 9.17 9.10
C ILE A 127 -3.99 10.21 8.70
N SER A 128 -3.97 11.33 9.40
CA SER A 128 -2.93 12.34 9.22
C SER A 128 -1.58 11.78 9.69
N THR A 129 -0.51 12.04 8.93
CA THR A 129 0.83 11.60 9.31
C THR A 129 1.28 12.19 10.64
N GLY A 130 0.75 13.36 11.00
CA GLY A 130 1.06 13.98 12.27
C GLY A 130 0.43 13.29 13.49
N LYS A 131 -0.50 12.34 13.26
CA LYS A 131 -1.19 11.63 14.33
C LYS A 131 -0.74 10.18 14.48
N VAL A 132 0.20 9.75 13.67
CA VAL A 132 0.72 8.39 13.74
C VAL A 132 1.79 8.26 14.80
#